data_9a475a408c251e94b2ce43394ec1038b
#
_entry.id   9a475a408c251e94b2ce43394ec1038b
#
_cell.length_a   1.000
_cell.length_b   1.000
_cell.length_c   1.000
_cell.angle_alpha   90.00
_cell.angle_beta   90.00
_cell.angle_gamma   90.00
#
_symmetry.space_group_name_H-M   'P 1'
#
loop_
_entity.id
_entity.type
_entity.pdbx_description
1 polymer ?
#
loop_
_entity_poly.entity_id
_entity_poly.type
_entity_poly.pdbx_seq_one_letter_code
_entity_poly.pdbx_strand_id
1 'polypeptide(L)'
;MKTVLLIEDDIVLRENTAELLELSNYKVIKASNGKTGVELAKKHIPNIIVCDIMMPVLDGYETLEALSKNKATKYIPFIFLSAKTERYDIRKGMNLGADDYITKPFTEDDIISAIESRLAKVSILQELNYNNHQENSILQSQESEIKTLNDLKNFFDDYGVEFIFKKEDIIYNEGDHSNYIYLINKGAVKCFRMDEQGKELITALYKEDDLFGYTSFTNNTSHQETATAIQNTKLLGISIIDFNELLDKNHKVLLELIELLTDDLSTVKEQLLQMAYGTVNKKTAATILKFAEKINRKPEDPIKISRNDLASVAGIATETLIRALTEFKKLGIIKAEGRNIKVVDIKRLKSIV
;
A
#
# COMPACT_ATOMS: atom_id res chain seq x y z
N MET A 1 6.61 -30.99 4.23
CA MET A 1 5.23 -31.09 3.69
C MET A 1 4.44 -29.97 4.32
N LYS A 2 3.85 -29.08 3.50
CA LYS A 2 3.08 -27.92 4.00
C LYS A 2 1.68 -28.38 4.41
N THR A 3 1.11 -27.76 5.46
CA THR A 3 -0.18 -28.13 6.03
C THR A 3 -1.25 -27.13 5.62
N VAL A 4 -2.34 -27.60 5.00
CA VAL A 4 -3.52 -26.83 4.63
C VAL A 4 -4.64 -27.15 5.62
N LEU A 5 -5.30 -26.13 6.18
CA LEU A 5 -6.57 -26.31 6.88
C LEU A 5 -7.72 -26.00 5.93
N LEU A 6 -8.51 -27.03 5.58
CA LEU A 6 -9.68 -26.92 4.74
C LEU A 6 -10.94 -26.88 5.60
N ILE A 7 -11.72 -25.79 5.48
CA ILE A 7 -12.96 -25.57 6.22
C ILE A 7 -14.11 -25.52 5.20
N GLU A 8 -14.95 -26.53 5.20
CA GLU A 8 -16.04 -26.72 4.23
C GLU A 8 -17.15 -27.55 4.90
N ASP A 9 -18.39 -27.13 4.83
CA ASP A 9 -19.49 -27.84 5.49
C ASP A 9 -20.02 -29.01 4.62
N ASP A 10 -19.98 -28.87 3.28
CA ASP A 10 -20.35 -29.97 2.38
C ASP A 10 -19.31 -31.10 2.47
N ILE A 11 -19.78 -32.27 2.93
CA ILE A 11 -18.93 -33.45 3.14
C ILE A 11 -18.28 -33.90 1.84
N VAL A 12 -19.03 -33.93 0.73
CA VAL A 12 -18.54 -34.43 -0.55
C VAL A 12 -17.49 -33.49 -1.11
N LEU A 13 -17.76 -32.18 -1.10
CA LEU A 13 -16.83 -31.19 -1.58
C LEU A 13 -15.56 -31.15 -0.71
N ARG A 14 -15.73 -31.23 0.62
CA ARG A 14 -14.59 -31.28 1.57
C ARG A 14 -13.67 -32.47 1.32
N GLU A 15 -14.22 -33.69 1.18
CA GLU A 15 -13.43 -34.89 0.95
C GLU A 15 -12.74 -34.86 -0.43
N ASN A 16 -13.45 -34.47 -1.49
CA ASN A 16 -12.87 -34.35 -2.84
C ASN A 16 -11.75 -33.31 -2.88
N THR A 17 -11.98 -32.14 -2.28
CA THR A 17 -10.96 -31.08 -2.23
C THR A 17 -9.76 -31.49 -1.37
N ALA A 18 -10.00 -32.22 -0.28
CA ALA A 18 -8.92 -32.74 0.56
C ALA A 18 -8.08 -33.77 -0.19
N GLU A 19 -8.70 -34.71 -0.90
CA GLU A 19 -8.00 -35.72 -1.71
C GLU A 19 -7.15 -35.07 -2.80
N LEU A 20 -7.70 -34.07 -3.51
CA LEU A 20 -6.99 -33.30 -4.51
C LEU A 20 -5.74 -32.61 -3.91
N LEU A 21 -5.87 -31.97 -2.76
CA LEU A 21 -4.75 -31.32 -2.07
C LEU A 21 -3.70 -32.35 -1.56
N GLU A 22 -4.14 -33.52 -1.08
CA GLU A 22 -3.26 -34.60 -0.64
C GLU A 22 -2.48 -35.19 -1.83
N LEU A 23 -3.11 -35.38 -2.98
CA LEU A 23 -2.44 -35.80 -4.24
C LEU A 23 -1.39 -34.79 -4.69
N SER A 24 -1.62 -33.48 -4.42
CA SER A 24 -0.67 -32.41 -4.71
C SER A 24 0.38 -32.20 -3.58
N ASN A 25 0.56 -33.22 -2.75
CA ASN A 25 1.61 -33.30 -1.72
C ASN A 25 1.46 -32.32 -0.53
N TYR A 26 0.22 -31.93 -0.19
CA TYR A 26 -0.11 -31.21 1.02
C TYR A 26 -0.60 -32.14 2.13
N LYS A 27 -0.36 -31.77 3.39
CA LYS A 27 -1.03 -32.38 4.54
C LYS A 27 -2.33 -31.61 4.81
N VAL A 28 -3.49 -32.30 4.77
CA VAL A 28 -4.78 -31.62 4.94
C VAL A 28 -5.35 -31.89 6.33
N ILE A 29 -5.78 -30.81 6.99
CA ILE A 29 -6.61 -30.83 8.20
C ILE A 29 -7.98 -30.38 7.78
N LYS A 30 -9.03 -31.15 8.13
CA LYS A 30 -10.40 -30.90 7.69
C LYS A 30 -11.26 -30.38 8.84
N ALA A 31 -12.07 -29.37 8.58
CA ALA A 31 -13.08 -28.84 9.48
C ALA A 31 -14.43 -28.72 8.77
N SER A 32 -15.51 -29.01 9.48
CA SER A 32 -16.88 -29.01 8.94
C SER A 32 -17.63 -27.69 9.14
N ASN A 33 -17.06 -26.73 9.80
CA ASN A 33 -17.62 -25.38 10.05
C ASN A 33 -16.53 -24.44 10.58
N GLY A 34 -16.80 -23.14 10.58
CA GLY A 34 -15.87 -22.13 11.02
C GLY A 34 -15.42 -22.28 12.48
N LYS A 35 -16.29 -22.66 13.39
CA LYS A 35 -15.96 -22.82 14.82
C LYS A 35 -14.88 -23.90 15.00
N THR A 36 -15.09 -25.07 14.42
CA THR A 36 -14.11 -26.18 14.43
C THR A 36 -12.83 -25.75 13.71
N GLY A 37 -12.94 -24.99 12.61
CA GLY A 37 -11.82 -24.43 11.88
C GLY A 37 -10.93 -23.55 12.74
N VAL A 38 -11.50 -22.61 13.50
CA VAL A 38 -10.77 -21.74 14.43
C VAL A 38 -10.05 -22.53 15.52
N GLU A 39 -10.68 -23.57 16.07
CA GLU A 39 -10.08 -24.43 17.10
C GLU A 39 -8.88 -25.21 16.55
N LEU A 40 -9.04 -25.80 15.34
CA LEU A 40 -7.97 -26.54 14.67
C LEU A 40 -6.83 -25.64 14.20
N ALA A 41 -7.13 -24.44 13.72
CA ALA A 41 -6.12 -23.44 13.34
C ALA A 41 -5.23 -23.07 14.54
N LYS A 42 -5.83 -22.79 15.71
CA LYS A 42 -5.10 -22.49 16.96
C LYS A 42 -4.25 -23.66 17.44
N LYS A 43 -4.74 -24.88 17.28
CA LYS A 43 -4.06 -26.09 17.76
C LYS A 43 -2.90 -26.50 16.86
N HIS A 44 -3.06 -26.39 15.55
CA HIS A 44 -2.12 -26.98 14.58
C HIS A 44 -1.28 -25.95 13.82
N ILE A 45 -1.64 -24.66 13.88
CA ILE A 45 -0.97 -23.56 13.19
C ILE A 45 -0.63 -23.95 11.73
N PRO A 46 -1.64 -24.14 10.85
CA PRO A 46 -1.41 -24.55 9.47
C PRO A 46 -0.64 -23.49 8.68
N ASN A 47 -0.04 -23.88 7.56
CA ASN A 47 0.69 -22.96 6.68
C ASN A 47 -0.26 -22.06 5.88
N ILE A 48 -1.50 -22.53 5.63
CA ILE A 48 -2.53 -21.80 4.90
C ILE A 48 -3.92 -22.32 5.29
N ILE A 49 -4.92 -21.47 5.22
CA ILE A 49 -6.33 -21.81 5.47
C ILE A 49 -7.12 -21.58 4.19
N VAL A 50 -7.91 -22.58 3.81
CA VAL A 50 -8.87 -22.50 2.70
C VAL A 50 -10.26 -22.71 3.30
N CYS A 51 -11.16 -21.73 3.14
CA CYS A 51 -12.41 -21.70 3.88
C CYS A 51 -13.60 -21.34 2.98
N ASP A 52 -14.67 -22.14 3.03
CA ASP A 52 -15.94 -21.72 2.43
C ASP A 52 -16.53 -20.53 3.18
N ILE A 53 -17.22 -19.67 2.45
CA ILE A 53 -17.92 -18.52 3.03
C ILE A 53 -19.25 -18.94 3.66
N MET A 54 -20.03 -19.75 2.97
CA MET A 54 -21.41 -20.06 3.37
C MET A 54 -21.48 -21.33 4.18
N MET A 55 -21.27 -21.23 5.48
CA MET A 55 -21.29 -22.37 6.39
C MET A 55 -22.21 -22.10 7.58
N PRO A 56 -22.83 -23.17 8.16
CA PRO A 56 -23.58 -23.05 9.41
C PRO A 56 -22.68 -22.81 10.62
N VAL A 57 -23.25 -22.30 11.71
CA VAL A 57 -22.64 -22.06 13.03
C VAL A 57 -21.73 -20.83 13.05
N LEU A 58 -20.70 -20.79 12.23
CA LEU A 58 -19.78 -19.67 12.04
C LEU A 58 -19.43 -19.59 10.56
N ASP A 59 -19.76 -18.51 9.90
CA ASP A 59 -19.49 -18.33 8.48
C ASP A 59 -17.99 -18.05 8.20
N GLY A 60 -17.59 -18.03 6.93
CA GLY A 60 -16.20 -17.80 6.55
C GLY A 60 -15.69 -16.42 6.96
N TYR A 61 -16.52 -15.39 6.91
CA TYR A 61 -16.14 -14.03 7.30
C TYR A 61 -15.91 -13.94 8.81
N GLU A 62 -16.81 -14.49 9.60
CA GLU A 62 -16.69 -14.57 11.07
C GLU A 62 -15.47 -15.42 11.48
N THR A 63 -15.18 -16.49 10.70
CA THR A 63 -13.99 -17.34 10.89
C THR A 63 -12.72 -16.54 10.72
N LEU A 64 -12.59 -15.78 9.62
CA LEU A 64 -11.43 -14.92 9.38
C LEU A 64 -11.29 -13.86 10.48
N GLU A 65 -12.37 -13.20 10.87
CA GLU A 65 -12.35 -12.22 11.95
C GLU A 65 -11.91 -12.82 13.30
N ALA A 66 -12.35 -14.03 13.62
CA ALA A 66 -11.93 -14.73 14.84
C ALA A 66 -10.44 -15.12 14.83
N LEU A 67 -9.90 -15.47 13.67
CA LEU A 67 -8.49 -15.83 13.47
C LEU A 67 -7.59 -14.58 13.47
N SER A 68 -8.02 -13.48 12.89
CA SER A 68 -7.26 -12.22 12.85
C SER A 68 -7.05 -11.58 14.23
N LYS A 69 -7.96 -11.82 15.17
CA LYS A 69 -7.86 -11.35 16.57
C LYS A 69 -6.88 -12.14 17.42
N ASN A 70 -6.38 -13.28 16.96
CA ASN A 70 -5.47 -14.15 17.72
C ASN A 70 -4.04 -14.04 17.23
N LYS A 71 -3.09 -13.72 18.13
CA LYS A 71 -1.67 -13.52 17.80
C LYS A 71 -1.00 -14.70 17.06
N ALA A 72 -1.44 -15.93 17.34
CA ALA A 72 -0.83 -17.12 16.72
C ALA A 72 -1.38 -17.43 15.32
N THR A 73 -2.59 -16.96 14.97
CA THR A 73 -3.26 -17.32 13.72
C THR A 73 -3.44 -16.14 12.75
N LYS A 74 -3.26 -14.91 13.20
CA LYS A 74 -3.54 -13.69 12.41
C LYS A 74 -2.69 -13.52 11.15
N TYR A 75 -1.57 -14.22 11.07
CA TYR A 75 -0.65 -14.16 9.93
C TYR A 75 -0.69 -15.39 9.03
N ILE A 76 -1.59 -16.34 9.30
CA ILE A 76 -1.78 -17.51 8.45
C ILE A 76 -2.55 -17.05 7.21
N PRO A 77 -1.99 -17.25 6.00
CA PRO A 77 -2.70 -16.90 4.76
C PRO A 77 -4.08 -17.53 4.70
N PHE A 78 -5.06 -16.77 4.25
CA PHE A 78 -6.46 -17.17 4.24
C PHE A 78 -7.09 -16.98 2.85
N ILE A 79 -7.58 -18.07 2.27
CA ILE A 79 -8.24 -18.09 0.96
C ILE A 79 -9.72 -18.43 1.16
N PHE A 80 -10.60 -17.62 0.58
CA PHE A 80 -12.01 -17.94 0.52
C PHE A 80 -12.35 -18.85 -0.66
N LEU A 81 -13.22 -19.85 -0.41
CA LEU A 81 -13.98 -20.56 -1.47
C LEU A 81 -15.41 -20.04 -1.44
N SER A 82 -15.99 -19.73 -2.61
CA SER A 82 -17.36 -19.22 -2.62
C SER A 82 -18.11 -19.49 -3.92
N ALA A 83 -19.41 -19.78 -3.79
CA ALA A 83 -20.33 -19.78 -4.90
C ALA A 83 -20.77 -18.37 -5.33
N LYS A 84 -20.41 -17.34 -4.57
CA LYS A 84 -20.77 -15.94 -4.85
C LYS A 84 -19.78 -15.32 -5.83
N THR A 85 -20.29 -14.82 -6.95
CA THR A 85 -19.51 -14.19 -8.03
C THR A 85 -19.66 -12.67 -8.06
N GLU A 86 -20.47 -12.09 -7.16
CA GLU A 86 -20.70 -10.66 -7.17
C GLU A 86 -19.47 -9.89 -6.63
N ARG A 87 -19.09 -8.84 -7.33
CA ARG A 87 -17.95 -7.97 -6.95
C ARG A 87 -18.03 -7.45 -5.50
N TYR A 88 -19.24 -7.32 -4.98
CA TYR A 88 -19.47 -6.86 -3.60
C TYR A 88 -19.00 -7.90 -2.57
N ASP A 89 -19.30 -9.19 -2.78
CA ASP A 89 -18.91 -10.26 -1.86
C ASP A 89 -17.40 -10.52 -1.87
N ILE A 90 -16.79 -10.46 -3.06
CA ILE A 90 -15.33 -10.54 -3.22
C ILE A 90 -14.64 -9.39 -2.47
N ARG A 91 -15.11 -8.16 -2.69
CA ARG A 91 -14.59 -6.98 -1.98
C ARG A 91 -14.74 -7.08 -0.46
N LYS A 92 -15.86 -7.60 0.02
CA LYS A 92 -16.09 -7.81 1.46
C LYS A 92 -15.06 -8.75 2.06
N GLY A 93 -14.77 -9.90 1.40
CA GLY A 93 -13.75 -10.85 1.85
C GLY A 93 -12.36 -10.26 1.88
N MET A 94 -11.96 -9.56 0.80
CA MET A 94 -10.67 -8.91 0.71
C MET A 94 -10.51 -7.77 1.73
N ASN A 95 -11.57 -6.99 1.97
CA ASN A 95 -11.57 -5.93 2.99
C ASN A 95 -11.46 -6.45 4.43
N LEU A 96 -11.83 -7.70 4.69
CA LEU A 96 -11.65 -8.36 5.97
C LEU A 96 -10.24 -8.94 6.17
N GLY A 97 -9.37 -8.85 5.14
CA GLY A 97 -7.99 -9.29 5.21
C GLY A 97 -7.75 -10.71 4.68
N ALA A 98 -8.63 -11.23 3.83
CA ALA A 98 -8.34 -12.46 3.09
C ALA A 98 -7.22 -12.22 2.07
N ASP A 99 -6.37 -13.22 1.85
CA ASP A 99 -5.28 -13.15 0.89
C ASP A 99 -5.73 -13.47 -0.53
N ASP A 100 -6.79 -14.27 -0.68
CA ASP A 100 -7.33 -14.64 -1.99
C ASP A 100 -8.80 -15.09 -1.92
N TYR A 101 -9.38 -15.26 -3.13
CA TYR A 101 -10.77 -15.62 -3.30
C TYR A 101 -10.93 -16.53 -4.54
N ILE A 102 -11.45 -17.73 -4.37
CA ILE A 102 -11.67 -18.68 -5.43
C ILE A 102 -13.17 -18.92 -5.60
N THR A 103 -13.68 -18.76 -6.82
CA THR A 103 -15.09 -18.99 -7.12
C THR A 103 -15.37 -20.47 -7.41
N LYS A 104 -16.46 -21.00 -6.82
CA LYS A 104 -16.98 -22.34 -7.15
C LYS A 104 -17.86 -22.26 -8.41
N PRO A 105 -17.77 -23.22 -9.37
CA PRO A 105 -16.85 -24.38 -9.37
C PRO A 105 -15.42 -23.95 -9.73
N PHE A 106 -14.43 -24.58 -9.11
CA PHE A 106 -13.00 -24.38 -9.37
C PHE A 106 -12.35 -25.66 -9.89
N THR A 107 -11.25 -25.50 -10.61
CA THR A 107 -10.41 -26.61 -11.07
C THR A 107 -9.28 -26.89 -10.06
N GLU A 108 -8.59 -28.03 -10.25
CA GLU A 108 -7.38 -28.33 -9.49
C GLU A 108 -6.34 -27.23 -9.63
N ASP A 109 -6.10 -26.76 -10.85
CA ASP A 109 -5.13 -25.69 -11.14
C ASP A 109 -5.47 -24.38 -10.42
N ASP A 110 -6.75 -24.03 -10.32
CA ASP A 110 -7.18 -22.80 -9.65
C ASP A 110 -6.81 -22.79 -8.16
N ILE A 111 -7.13 -23.88 -7.44
CA ILE A 111 -6.88 -23.97 -5.99
C ILE A 111 -5.39 -24.16 -5.69
N ILE A 112 -4.68 -24.97 -6.45
CA ILE A 112 -3.25 -25.21 -6.26
C ILE A 112 -2.45 -23.94 -6.56
N SER A 113 -2.74 -23.26 -7.69
CA SER A 113 -2.07 -22.00 -8.05
C SER A 113 -2.28 -20.91 -7.00
N ALA A 114 -3.50 -20.77 -6.47
CA ALA A 114 -3.78 -19.82 -5.40
C ALA A 114 -2.98 -20.14 -4.12
N ILE A 115 -2.99 -21.42 -3.69
CA ILE A 115 -2.22 -21.87 -2.52
C ILE A 115 -0.72 -21.65 -2.72
N GLU A 116 -0.16 -22.06 -3.85
CA GLU A 116 1.28 -21.93 -4.15
C GLU A 116 1.71 -20.47 -4.20
N SER A 117 0.93 -19.62 -4.86
CA SER A 117 1.19 -18.16 -4.92
C SER A 117 1.26 -17.54 -3.52
N ARG A 118 0.32 -17.88 -2.62
CA ARG A 118 0.29 -17.34 -1.26
C ARG A 118 1.40 -17.91 -0.37
N LEU A 119 1.66 -19.22 -0.48
CA LEU A 119 2.77 -19.86 0.24
C LEU A 119 4.14 -19.40 -0.26
N ALA A 120 4.31 -19.15 -1.57
CA ALA A 120 5.53 -18.57 -2.12
C ALA A 120 5.76 -17.16 -1.57
N LYS A 121 4.71 -16.33 -1.54
CA LYS A 121 4.77 -14.99 -0.94
C LYS A 121 5.21 -15.05 0.53
N VAL A 122 4.63 -15.96 1.32
CA VAL A 122 5.03 -16.17 2.73
C VAL A 122 6.46 -16.70 2.84
N SER A 123 6.89 -17.63 1.95
CA SER A 123 8.26 -18.15 1.97
C SER A 123 9.27 -17.07 1.64
N ILE A 124 8.99 -16.21 0.66
CA ILE A 124 9.84 -15.05 0.32
C ILE A 124 9.94 -14.11 1.52
N LEU A 125 8.82 -13.83 2.20
CA LEU A 125 8.79 -13.02 3.41
C LEU A 125 9.53 -13.67 4.57
N GLN A 126 9.44 -15.00 4.71
CA GLN A 126 10.17 -15.75 5.73
C GLN A 126 11.67 -15.89 5.42
N GLU A 127 12.07 -16.05 4.16
CA GLU A 127 13.48 -16.05 3.75
C GLU A 127 14.11 -14.66 3.92
N LEU A 128 13.39 -13.60 3.63
CA LEU A 128 13.79 -12.23 3.94
C LEU A 128 13.92 -12.02 5.46
N ASN A 129 12.99 -12.55 6.25
CA ASN A 129 13.06 -12.52 7.72
C ASN A 129 14.15 -13.45 8.28
N TYR A 130 14.44 -14.61 7.66
CA TYR A 130 15.47 -15.54 8.13
C TYR A 130 16.89 -14.99 7.88
N ASN A 131 17.09 -14.32 6.76
CA ASN A 131 18.34 -13.59 6.51
C ASN A 131 18.51 -12.41 7.49
N ASN A 132 17.40 -11.74 7.84
CA ASN A 132 17.37 -10.73 8.90
C ASN A 132 17.57 -11.32 10.31
N HIS A 133 17.18 -12.58 10.61
CA HIS A 133 17.35 -13.18 11.93
C HIS A 133 18.79 -13.63 12.24
N GLN A 134 19.64 -13.84 11.26
CA GLN A 134 21.09 -14.00 11.52
C GLN A 134 21.78 -12.66 11.81
N GLU A 135 21.22 -11.54 11.32
CA GLU A 135 21.66 -10.18 11.67
C GLU A 135 20.99 -9.65 12.95
N ASN A 136 19.83 -10.20 13.35
CA ASN A 136 19.06 -9.78 14.54
C ASN A 136 19.76 -9.99 15.90
N SER A 137 20.86 -10.75 15.98
CA SER A 137 21.73 -10.74 17.17
C SER A 137 22.48 -9.39 17.32
N ILE A 138 22.57 -8.62 16.26
CA ILE A 138 23.17 -7.26 16.23
C ILE A 138 22.09 -6.21 16.52
N LEU A 139 20.82 -6.44 16.08
CA LEU A 139 19.70 -5.52 16.26
C LEU A 139 19.29 -5.32 17.73
N GLN A 140 19.32 -6.37 18.56
CA GLN A 140 18.94 -6.27 19.98
C GLN A 140 19.84 -5.35 20.80
N SER A 141 21.04 -5.05 20.32
CA SER A 141 21.97 -4.10 20.98
C SER A 141 21.81 -2.65 20.50
N GLN A 142 21.16 -2.39 19.37
CA GLN A 142 20.96 -1.04 18.77
C GLN A 142 19.53 -0.51 18.85
N GLU A 143 18.52 -1.37 19.07
CA GLU A 143 17.10 -0.98 19.18
C GLU A 143 16.81 0.01 20.31
N SER A 144 17.71 0.18 21.28
CA SER A 144 17.58 1.12 22.40
C SER A 144 17.91 2.58 22.04
N GLU A 145 18.34 2.89 20.82
CA GLU A 145 18.83 4.23 20.43
C GLU A 145 17.96 4.98 19.43
N ILE A 146 16.91 4.38 18.84
CA ILE A 146 16.02 5.09 17.92
C ILE A 146 15.12 6.04 18.71
N LYS A 147 15.42 7.35 18.66
CA LYS A 147 14.76 8.40 19.48
C LYS A 147 14.06 9.45 18.64
N THR A 148 14.40 9.55 17.36
CA THR A 148 13.91 10.60 16.45
C THR A 148 13.47 10.03 15.13
N LEU A 149 12.70 10.80 14.35
CA LEU A 149 12.34 10.46 12.99
C LEU A 149 13.56 10.28 12.06
N ASN A 150 14.66 11.01 12.33
CA ASN A 150 15.92 10.82 11.61
C ASN A 150 16.57 9.48 11.94
N ASP A 151 16.51 9.01 13.18
CA ASP A 151 17.02 7.69 13.54
C ASP A 151 16.16 6.60 12.86
N LEU A 152 14.84 6.81 12.76
CA LEU A 152 13.95 5.94 12.00
C LEU A 152 14.34 5.88 10.51
N LYS A 153 14.65 7.02 9.89
CA LYS A 153 15.11 7.04 8.49
C LYS A 153 16.44 6.33 8.30
N ASN A 154 17.38 6.52 9.21
CA ASN A 154 18.65 5.77 9.22
C ASN A 154 18.40 4.26 9.34
N PHE A 155 17.40 3.86 10.14
CA PHE A 155 17.00 2.45 10.24
C PHE A 155 16.49 1.89 8.90
N PHE A 156 15.77 2.69 8.08
CA PHE A 156 15.42 2.31 6.72
C PHE A 156 16.65 2.15 5.83
N ASP A 157 17.66 3.02 5.97
CA ASP A 157 18.91 2.93 5.20
C ASP A 157 19.71 1.67 5.57
N ASP A 158 19.73 1.28 6.85
CA ASP A 158 20.51 0.16 7.34
C ASP A 158 19.81 -1.20 7.12
N TYR A 159 18.48 -1.26 7.26
CA TYR A 159 17.72 -2.51 7.31
C TYR A 159 16.58 -2.61 6.29
N GLY A 160 16.30 -1.57 5.55
CA GLY A 160 15.22 -1.54 4.56
C GLY A 160 15.54 -2.38 3.32
N VAL A 161 14.55 -3.13 2.84
CA VAL A 161 14.63 -3.83 1.55
C VAL A 161 14.60 -2.82 0.42
N GLU A 162 15.56 -2.92 -0.50
CA GLU A 162 15.68 -2.02 -1.63
C GLU A 162 14.71 -2.40 -2.77
N PHE A 163 13.96 -1.41 -3.25
CA PHE A 163 13.09 -1.52 -4.43
C PHE A 163 13.48 -0.46 -5.46
N ILE A 164 13.60 -0.86 -6.73
CA ILE A 164 13.97 0.03 -7.83
C ILE A 164 12.83 0.07 -8.84
N PHE A 165 12.32 1.28 -9.11
CA PHE A 165 11.25 1.54 -10.06
C PHE A 165 11.73 2.49 -11.16
N LYS A 166 11.36 2.19 -12.39
CA LYS A 166 11.53 3.12 -13.51
C LYS A 166 10.41 4.15 -13.47
N LYS A 167 10.64 5.24 -14.19
CA LYS A 167 9.57 6.23 -14.39
C LYS A 167 8.31 5.57 -14.94
N GLU A 168 7.15 5.91 -14.35
CA GLU A 168 5.80 5.41 -14.67
C GLU A 168 5.51 3.98 -14.18
N ASP A 169 6.47 3.31 -13.51
CA ASP A 169 6.20 2.02 -12.87
C ASP A 169 5.23 2.21 -11.68
N ILE A 170 4.30 1.26 -11.55
CA ILE A 170 3.38 1.19 -10.42
C ILE A 170 4.10 0.54 -9.24
N ILE A 171 4.03 1.20 -8.07
CA ILE A 171 4.61 0.71 -6.82
C ILE A 171 3.60 -0.18 -6.11
N TYR A 172 2.34 0.27 -6.02
CA TYR A 172 1.18 -0.51 -5.58
C TYR A 172 -0.11 0.07 -6.17
N ASN A 173 -1.15 -0.74 -6.28
CA ASN A 173 -2.47 -0.31 -6.76
C ASN A 173 -3.42 -0.03 -5.60
N GLU A 174 -4.45 0.77 -5.87
CA GLU A 174 -5.63 0.86 -5.00
C GLU A 174 -6.23 -0.54 -4.82
N GLY A 175 -6.44 -0.94 -3.56
CA GLY A 175 -6.94 -2.27 -3.20
C GLY A 175 -5.85 -3.30 -2.88
N ASP A 176 -4.59 -3.07 -3.24
CA ASP A 176 -3.48 -3.95 -2.85
C ASP A 176 -3.25 -3.89 -1.33
N HIS A 177 -2.83 -5.00 -0.73
CA HIS A 177 -2.50 -5.02 0.69
C HIS A 177 -1.24 -4.21 0.99
N SER A 178 -1.31 -3.39 2.03
CA SER A 178 -0.16 -2.64 2.54
C SER A 178 0.75 -3.58 3.33
N ASN A 179 1.84 -4.04 2.71
CA ASN A 179 2.81 -4.92 3.35
C ASN A 179 4.06 -4.19 3.82
N TYR A 180 4.34 -3.03 3.24
CA TYR A 180 5.55 -2.24 3.50
C TYR A 180 5.22 -0.78 3.74
N ILE A 181 6.00 -0.17 4.62
CA ILE A 181 6.17 1.28 4.72
C ILE A 181 7.43 1.62 3.92
N TYR A 182 7.40 2.66 3.12
CA TYR A 182 8.49 3.03 2.23
C TYR A 182 9.11 4.37 2.61
N LEU A 183 10.45 4.42 2.57
CA LEU A 183 11.23 5.66 2.56
C LEU A 183 11.74 5.89 1.13
N ILE A 184 11.59 7.10 0.61
CA ILE A 184 12.15 7.45 -0.70
C ILE A 184 13.62 7.81 -0.52
N ASN A 185 14.52 6.89 -0.89
CA ASN A 185 15.96 7.12 -0.89
C ASN A 185 16.37 8.03 -2.05
N LYS A 186 15.74 7.87 -3.23
CA LYS A 186 15.96 8.70 -4.41
C LYS A 186 14.74 8.73 -5.30
N GLY A 187 14.42 9.89 -5.85
CA GLY A 187 13.35 10.01 -6.83
C GLY A 187 12.12 10.73 -6.29
N ALA A 188 10.96 10.44 -6.88
CA ALA A 188 9.67 11.01 -6.46
C ALA A 188 8.52 10.09 -6.85
N VAL A 189 7.48 10.08 -6.02
CA VAL A 189 6.28 9.24 -6.14
C VAL A 189 5.04 10.12 -6.15
N LYS A 190 4.07 9.80 -7.01
CA LYS A 190 2.71 10.33 -6.94
C LYS A 190 1.76 9.25 -6.44
N CYS A 191 0.83 9.63 -5.57
CA CYS A 191 -0.36 8.85 -5.25
C CYS A 191 -1.57 9.49 -5.91
N PHE A 192 -2.49 8.67 -6.41
CA PHE A 192 -3.67 9.14 -7.10
C PHE A 192 -4.84 8.15 -6.98
N ARG A 193 -6.04 8.68 -7.18
CA ARG A 193 -7.27 7.89 -7.35
C ARG A 193 -7.87 8.18 -8.72
N MET A 194 -8.54 7.18 -9.27
CA MET A 194 -9.32 7.37 -10.51
C MET A 194 -10.79 7.61 -10.18
N ASP A 195 -11.41 8.57 -10.88
CA ASP A 195 -12.85 8.72 -10.86
C ASP A 195 -13.53 7.67 -11.79
N GLU A 196 -14.86 7.63 -11.77
CA GLU A 196 -15.66 6.72 -12.59
C GLU A 196 -15.44 6.91 -14.10
N GLN A 197 -14.89 8.04 -14.53
CA GLN A 197 -14.59 8.37 -15.93
C GLN A 197 -13.12 8.06 -16.30
N GLY A 198 -12.35 7.49 -15.38
CA GLY A 198 -10.93 7.16 -15.58
C GLY A 198 -9.99 8.37 -15.52
N LYS A 199 -10.42 9.49 -14.93
CA LYS A 199 -9.59 10.66 -14.72
C LYS A 199 -8.81 10.52 -13.40
N GLU A 200 -7.50 10.71 -13.47
CA GLU A 200 -6.64 10.72 -12.30
C GLU A 200 -6.83 12.00 -11.47
N LEU A 201 -6.99 11.83 -10.16
CA LEU A 201 -6.87 12.89 -9.17
C LEU A 201 -5.65 12.58 -8.29
N ILE A 202 -4.60 13.38 -8.38
CA ILE A 202 -3.40 13.20 -7.57
C ILE A 202 -3.70 13.67 -6.14
N THR A 203 -3.59 12.73 -5.20
CA THR A 203 -3.88 12.91 -3.78
C THR A 203 -2.64 13.35 -3.01
N ALA A 204 -1.45 12.78 -3.34
CA ALA A 204 -0.21 13.11 -2.70
C ALA A 204 0.99 13.10 -3.66
N LEU A 205 2.04 13.83 -3.27
CA LEU A 205 3.34 13.85 -3.94
C LEU A 205 4.42 13.70 -2.87
N TYR A 206 5.29 12.72 -3.05
CA TYR A 206 6.38 12.39 -2.15
C TYR A 206 7.73 12.55 -2.85
N LYS A 207 8.75 13.00 -2.13
CA LYS A 207 10.12 13.25 -2.60
C LYS A 207 11.15 12.45 -1.81
N GLU A 208 12.43 12.62 -2.12
CA GLU A 208 13.53 12.10 -1.31
C GLU A 208 13.32 12.46 0.17
N ASP A 209 13.54 11.51 1.07
CA ASP A 209 13.33 11.55 2.52
C ASP A 209 11.86 11.52 3.00
N ASP A 210 10.87 11.47 2.14
CA ASP A 210 9.49 11.29 2.57
C ASP A 210 9.18 9.81 2.83
N LEU A 211 8.41 9.55 3.90
CA LEU A 211 7.81 8.26 4.22
C LEU A 211 6.42 8.17 3.59
N PHE A 212 6.06 7.02 3.03
CA PHE A 212 4.73 6.79 2.47
C PHE A 212 4.35 5.30 2.48
N GLY A 213 3.11 4.99 2.06
CA GLY A 213 2.60 3.61 1.98
C GLY A 213 1.93 3.12 3.26
N TYR A 214 1.86 3.96 4.30
CA TYR A 214 1.11 3.65 5.52
C TYR A 214 -0.40 3.84 5.27
N THR A 215 -1.19 2.82 5.58
CA THR A 215 -2.65 2.85 5.48
C THR A 215 -3.30 2.78 6.85
N SER A 216 -2.80 1.90 7.71
CA SER A 216 -3.22 1.74 9.10
C SER A 216 -2.11 1.04 9.88
N PHE A 217 -1.90 1.48 11.12
CA PHE A 217 -0.95 0.86 12.03
C PHE A 217 -1.56 -0.27 12.87
N THR A 218 -2.89 -0.42 12.87
CA THR A 218 -3.59 -1.37 13.73
C THR A 218 -4.32 -2.47 12.96
N ASN A 219 -4.69 -2.20 11.71
CA ASN A 219 -5.46 -3.11 10.89
C ASN A 219 -4.72 -3.36 9.56
N ASN A 220 -4.76 -4.59 9.07
CA ASN A 220 -4.27 -4.92 7.73
C ASN A 220 -5.29 -4.39 6.71
N THR A 221 -5.14 -3.12 6.33
CA THR A 221 -6.02 -2.45 5.37
C THR A 221 -5.34 -2.36 4.02
N SER A 222 -6.13 -2.40 2.96
CA SER A 222 -5.64 -2.18 1.59
C SER A 222 -5.32 -0.71 1.34
N HIS A 223 -4.41 -0.46 0.38
CA HIS A 223 -4.13 0.87 -0.11
C HIS A 223 -5.40 1.52 -0.69
N GLN A 224 -5.67 2.76 -0.29
CA GLN A 224 -6.84 3.52 -0.74
C GLN A 224 -6.59 4.29 -2.04
N GLU A 225 -5.37 4.20 -2.57
CA GLU A 225 -4.89 4.93 -3.73
C GLU A 225 -3.78 4.14 -4.45
N THR A 226 -3.52 4.47 -5.71
CA THR A 226 -2.43 3.90 -6.50
C THR A 226 -1.19 4.79 -6.38
N ALA A 227 -0.03 4.18 -6.13
CA ALA A 227 1.27 4.88 -6.13
C ALA A 227 2.09 4.55 -7.37
N THR A 228 2.68 5.60 -7.99
CA THR A 228 3.47 5.48 -9.22
C THR A 228 4.72 6.35 -9.15
N ALA A 229 5.83 5.84 -9.68
CA ALA A 229 7.08 6.56 -9.76
C ALA A 229 7.02 7.66 -10.85
N ILE A 230 7.24 8.93 -10.48
CA ILE A 230 7.27 10.07 -11.42
C ILE A 230 8.57 10.10 -12.22
N GLN A 231 9.63 9.57 -11.65
CA GLN A 231 10.97 9.44 -12.23
C GLN A 231 11.60 8.12 -11.79
N ASN A 232 12.83 7.79 -12.23
CA ASN A 232 13.52 6.62 -11.71
C ASN A 232 13.68 6.77 -10.20
N THR A 233 13.07 5.85 -9.43
CA THR A 233 12.90 5.95 -7.99
C THR A 233 13.50 4.73 -7.31
N LYS A 234 14.23 4.97 -6.23
CA LYS A 234 14.75 3.97 -5.31
C LYS A 234 14.04 4.13 -3.98
N LEU A 235 13.41 3.06 -3.52
CA LEU A 235 12.71 3.00 -2.24
C LEU A 235 13.41 2.02 -1.31
N LEU A 236 13.32 2.30 -0.02
CA LEU A 236 13.68 1.37 1.05
C LEU A 236 12.38 1.03 1.79
N GLY A 237 12.06 -0.25 1.89
CA GLY A 237 10.82 -0.74 2.51
C GLY A 237 11.09 -1.51 3.78
N ILE A 238 10.35 -1.23 4.83
CA ILE A 238 10.30 -2.03 6.05
C ILE A 238 8.92 -2.66 6.14
N SER A 239 8.83 -3.93 6.55
CA SER A 239 7.55 -4.59 6.71
C SER A 239 6.68 -3.85 7.74
N ILE A 240 5.37 -3.83 7.53
CA ILE A 240 4.45 -3.16 8.47
C ILE A 240 4.51 -3.79 9.87
N ILE A 241 4.91 -5.05 9.96
CA ILE A 241 5.07 -5.79 11.22
C ILE A 241 6.28 -5.25 11.99
N ASP A 242 7.45 -5.20 11.34
CA ASP A 242 8.69 -4.71 11.95
C ASP A 242 8.56 -3.23 12.31
N PHE A 243 7.90 -2.46 11.44
CA PHE A 243 7.63 -1.05 11.69
C PHE A 243 6.74 -0.82 12.93
N ASN A 244 5.68 -1.63 13.09
CA ASN A 244 4.81 -1.57 14.27
C ASN A 244 5.56 -1.98 15.55
N GLU A 245 6.37 -3.04 15.51
CA GLU A 245 7.21 -3.44 16.64
C GLU A 245 8.19 -2.34 17.06
N LEU A 246 8.73 -1.62 16.06
CA LEU A 246 9.62 -0.49 16.30
C LEU A 246 8.89 0.68 16.96
N LEU A 247 7.67 1.01 16.51
CA LEU A 247 6.86 2.06 17.12
C LEU A 247 6.42 1.72 18.55
N ASP A 248 6.05 0.46 18.80
CA ASP A 248 5.64 -0.02 20.13
C ASP A 248 6.77 0.13 21.17
N LYS A 249 8.02 -0.03 20.72
CA LYS A 249 9.21 0.13 21.57
C LYS A 249 9.67 1.59 21.74
N ASN A 250 9.29 2.46 20.79
CA ASN A 250 9.85 3.82 20.67
C ASN A 250 8.78 4.92 20.64
N HIS A 251 8.19 5.22 21.80
CA HIS A 251 7.11 6.21 21.90
C HIS A 251 7.46 7.63 21.42
N LYS A 252 8.73 8.03 21.44
CA LYS A 252 9.15 9.35 20.92
C LYS A 252 9.01 9.39 19.39
N VAL A 253 9.45 8.34 18.70
CA VAL A 253 9.31 8.22 17.25
C VAL A 253 7.84 8.22 16.85
N LEU A 254 6.99 7.55 17.64
CA LEU A 254 5.54 7.56 17.43
C LEU A 254 4.97 8.97 17.51
N LEU A 255 5.41 9.79 18.48
CA LEU A 255 4.95 11.19 18.61
C LEU A 255 5.41 12.04 17.42
N GLU A 256 6.66 11.93 16.99
CA GLU A 256 7.17 12.65 15.80
C GLU A 256 6.45 12.22 14.52
N LEU A 257 6.11 10.94 14.39
CA LEU A 257 5.30 10.44 13.27
C LEU A 257 3.88 11.02 13.30
N ILE A 258 3.26 11.13 14.48
CA ILE A 258 1.95 11.79 14.66
C ILE A 258 2.02 13.26 14.27
N GLU A 259 3.09 13.98 14.63
CA GLU A 259 3.30 15.37 14.22
C GLU A 259 3.41 15.48 12.70
N LEU A 260 4.20 14.62 12.04
CA LEU A 260 4.33 14.56 10.59
C LEU A 260 2.97 14.32 9.91
N LEU A 261 2.18 13.36 10.38
CA LEU A 261 0.84 13.07 9.85
C LEU A 261 -0.15 14.23 10.08
N THR A 262 0.00 14.95 11.18
CA THR A 262 -0.82 16.13 11.50
C THR A 262 -0.51 17.29 10.55
N ASP A 263 0.77 17.50 10.22
CA ASP A 263 1.21 18.49 9.24
C ASP A 263 0.73 18.15 7.82
N ASP A 264 0.82 16.88 7.44
CA ASP A 264 0.28 16.39 6.17
C ASP A 264 -1.24 16.62 6.10
N LEU A 265 -1.99 16.31 7.16
CA LEU A 265 -3.43 16.57 7.23
C LEU A 265 -3.75 18.07 7.10
N SER A 266 -2.98 18.94 7.71
CA SER A 266 -3.14 20.38 7.59
C SER A 266 -2.90 20.85 6.15
N THR A 267 -1.87 20.32 5.51
CA THR A 267 -1.57 20.58 4.08
C THR A 267 -2.72 20.12 3.17
N VAL A 268 -3.30 18.94 3.43
CA VAL A 268 -4.46 18.44 2.67
C VAL A 268 -5.68 19.35 2.85
N LYS A 269 -5.94 19.84 4.08
CA LYS A 269 -7.05 20.79 4.34
C LYS A 269 -6.87 22.09 3.57
N GLU A 270 -5.68 22.65 3.52
CA GLU A 270 -5.39 23.84 2.71
C GLU A 270 -5.59 23.61 1.22
N GLN A 271 -5.16 22.44 0.71
CA GLN A 271 -5.39 22.05 -0.68
C GLN A 271 -6.88 21.93 -1.02
N LEU A 272 -7.69 21.36 -0.14
CA LEU A 272 -9.15 21.29 -0.31
C LEU A 272 -9.77 22.68 -0.39
N LEU A 273 -9.35 23.61 0.47
CA LEU A 273 -9.81 25.01 0.40
C LEU A 273 -9.39 25.68 -0.90
N GLN A 274 -8.16 25.48 -1.36
CA GLN A 274 -7.70 26.00 -2.64
C GLN A 274 -8.46 25.39 -3.83
N MET A 275 -8.74 24.07 -3.79
CA MET A 275 -9.54 23.41 -4.82
C MET A 275 -10.98 23.93 -4.86
N ALA A 276 -11.60 24.21 -3.71
CA ALA A 276 -12.97 24.68 -3.63
C ALA A 276 -13.11 26.15 -4.07
N TYR A 277 -12.23 27.02 -3.56
CA TYR A 277 -12.41 28.48 -3.66
C TYR A 277 -11.33 29.20 -4.49
N GLY A 278 -10.23 28.51 -4.85
CA GLY A 278 -9.13 29.12 -5.60
C GLY A 278 -9.52 29.43 -7.05
N THR A 279 -9.08 30.58 -7.56
CA THR A 279 -9.15 30.88 -9.00
C THR A 279 -8.23 29.95 -9.79
N VAL A 280 -8.44 29.81 -11.09
CA VAL A 280 -7.58 28.99 -11.99
C VAL A 280 -6.11 29.38 -11.83
N ASN A 281 -5.81 30.68 -11.80
CA ASN A 281 -4.45 31.19 -11.67
C ASN A 281 -3.84 30.83 -10.31
N LYS A 282 -4.59 30.95 -9.20
CA LYS A 282 -4.14 30.52 -7.88
C LYS A 282 -3.86 29.01 -7.83
N LYS A 283 -4.79 28.18 -8.31
CA LYS A 283 -4.61 26.73 -8.39
C LYS A 283 -3.38 26.35 -9.20
N THR A 284 -3.19 26.98 -10.37
CA THR A 284 -2.05 26.73 -11.24
C THR A 284 -0.73 27.16 -10.60
N ALA A 285 -0.69 28.35 -9.99
CA ALA A 285 0.51 28.85 -9.30
C ALA A 285 0.90 27.97 -8.12
N ALA A 286 -0.05 27.62 -7.25
CA ALA A 286 0.16 26.74 -6.10
C ALA A 286 0.68 25.36 -6.54
N THR A 287 0.10 24.79 -7.61
CA THR A 287 0.54 23.51 -8.16
C THR A 287 1.97 23.58 -8.68
N ILE A 288 2.35 24.62 -9.44
CA ILE A 288 3.73 24.78 -9.93
C ILE A 288 4.70 24.88 -8.74
N LEU A 289 4.37 25.67 -7.71
CA LEU A 289 5.18 25.80 -6.51
C LEU A 289 5.35 24.46 -5.79
N LYS A 290 4.26 23.71 -5.59
CA LYS A 290 4.28 22.39 -4.96
C LYS A 290 5.21 21.43 -5.70
N PHE A 291 5.15 21.37 -7.03
CA PHE A 291 6.06 20.54 -7.82
C PHE A 291 7.50 21.03 -7.77
N ALA A 292 7.73 22.34 -7.80
CA ALA A 292 9.07 22.91 -7.68
C ALA A 292 9.72 22.58 -6.32
N GLU A 293 8.93 22.54 -5.24
CA GLU A 293 9.39 22.22 -3.89
C GLU A 293 9.56 20.71 -3.65
N LYS A 294 8.67 19.86 -4.22
CA LYS A 294 8.66 18.42 -3.99
C LYS A 294 9.55 17.63 -4.95
N ILE A 295 9.74 18.07 -6.21
CA ILE A 295 10.48 17.30 -7.22
C ILE A 295 11.89 17.83 -7.44
N ASN A 296 12.06 19.14 -7.35
CA ASN A 296 13.33 19.77 -7.66
C ASN A 296 14.23 19.88 -6.41
N ARG A 297 15.55 19.71 -6.62
CA ARG A 297 16.55 20.01 -5.57
C ARG A 297 16.63 21.51 -5.29
N LYS A 298 16.41 22.34 -6.32
CA LYS A 298 16.30 23.79 -6.20
C LYS A 298 15.01 24.24 -6.87
N PRO A 299 14.26 25.19 -6.27
CA PRO A 299 12.99 25.68 -6.84
C PRO A 299 13.10 26.21 -8.27
N GLU A 300 14.30 26.61 -8.67
CA GLU A 300 14.59 27.20 -9.99
C GLU A 300 14.89 26.16 -11.06
N ASP A 301 15.07 24.89 -10.69
CA ASP A 301 15.32 23.80 -11.63
C ASP A 301 14.06 23.53 -12.48
N PRO A 302 14.21 23.05 -13.71
CA PRO A 302 13.06 22.74 -14.55
C PRO A 302 12.21 21.57 -14.01
N ILE A 303 10.93 21.79 -13.81
CA ILE A 303 9.97 20.75 -13.46
C ILE A 303 9.67 19.93 -14.73
N LYS A 304 10.04 18.65 -14.73
CA LYS A 304 9.79 17.72 -15.83
C LYS A 304 8.53 16.90 -15.58
N ILE A 305 7.37 17.48 -15.86
CA ILE A 305 6.08 16.84 -15.58
C ILE A 305 5.13 16.97 -16.77
N SER A 306 4.18 16.04 -16.88
CA SER A 306 3.12 16.12 -17.89
C SER A 306 2.13 17.22 -17.55
N ARG A 307 1.45 17.78 -18.58
CA ARG A 307 0.38 18.77 -18.38
C ARG A 307 -0.85 18.11 -17.70
N ASN A 308 -1.06 16.82 -17.94
CA ASN A 308 -2.13 16.06 -17.31
C ASN A 308 -1.90 15.93 -15.81
N ASP A 309 -0.69 15.53 -15.36
CA ASP A 309 -0.38 15.44 -13.93
C ASP A 309 -0.53 16.80 -13.23
N LEU A 310 -0.04 17.89 -13.87
CA LEU A 310 -0.23 19.23 -13.32
C LEU A 310 -1.72 19.61 -13.21
N ALA A 311 -2.53 19.28 -14.22
CA ALA A 311 -3.96 19.55 -14.23
C ALA A 311 -4.68 18.70 -13.17
N SER A 312 -4.29 17.45 -13.00
CA SER A 312 -4.83 16.53 -12.00
C SER A 312 -4.54 17.02 -10.57
N VAL A 313 -3.34 17.52 -10.29
CA VAL A 313 -3.02 18.14 -8.98
C VAL A 313 -3.78 19.45 -8.76
N ALA A 314 -3.90 20.27 -9.80
CA ALA A 314 -4.62 21.54 -9.72
C ALA A 314 -6.15 21.37 -9.63
N GLY A 315 -6.68 20.17 -9.91
CA GLY A 315 -8.11 19.89 -9.96
C GLY A 315 -8.85 20.70 -11.05
N ILE A 316 -8.19 20.93 -12.22
CA ILE A 316 -8.73 21.68 -13.35
C ILE A 316 -8.56 20.89 -14.65
N ALA A 317 -9.33 21.29 -15.69
CA ALA A 317 -9.16 20.70 -17.02
C ALA A 317 -7.78 21.05 -17.62
N THR A 318 -7.20 20.15 -18.40
CA THR A 318 -5.87 20.32 -19.01
C THR A 318 -5.81 21.55 -19.92
N GLU A 319 -6.88 21.82 -20.68
CA GLU A 319 -6.97 23.01 -21.54
C GLU A 319 -6.96 24.32 -20.71
N THR A 320 -7.64 24.30 -19.57
CA THR A 320 -7.67 25.45 -18.65
C THR A 320 -6.30 25.72 -18.05
N LEU A 321 -5.57 24.64 -17.64
CA LEU A 321 -4.20 24.74 -17.20
C LEU A 321 -3.29 25.34 -18.29
N ILE A 322 -3.38 24.85 -19.53
CA ILE A 322 -2.55 25.35 -20.65
C ILE A 322 -2.77 26.84 -20.89
N ARG A 323 -4.00 27.34 -20.77
CA ARG A 323 -4.29 28.78 -20.88
C ARG A 323 -3.59 29.57 -19.76
N ALA A 324 -3.70 29.12 -18.51
CA ALA A 324 -3.04 29.77 -17.37
C ALA A 324 -1.50 29.75 -17.51
N LEU A 325 -0.91 28.62 -17.93
CA LEU A 325 0.54 28.53 -18.20
C LEU A 325 0.98 29.49 -19.32
N THR A 326 0.15 29.68 -20.35
CA THR A 326 0.42 30.62 -21.44
C THR A 326 0.42 32.07 -20.95
N GLU A 327 -0.51 32.40 -20.04
CA GLU A 327 -0.57 33.70 -19.37
C GLU A 327 0.70 33.94 -18.51
N PHE A 328 1.07 32.96 -17.66
CA PHE A 328 2.29 33.07 -16.83
C PHE A 328 3.57 33.19 -17.66
N LYS A 329 3.63 32.51 -18.82
CA LYS A 329 4.72 32.67 -19.78
C LYS A 329 4.78 34.07 -20.37
N LYS A 330 3.64 34.66 -20.78
CA LYS A 330 3.55 36.04 -21.30
C LYS A 330 3.96 37.07 -20.24
N LEU A 331 3.63 36.81 -18.97
CA LEU A 331 4.01 37.68 -17.83
C LEU A 331 5.47 37.49 -17.39
N GLY A 332 6.22 36.57 -18.01
CA GLY A 332 7.62 36.29 -17.67
C GLY A 332 7.82 35.57 -16.33
N ILE A 333 6.76 35.05 -15.72
CA ILE A 333 6.79 34.35 -14.43
C ILE A 333 7.41 32.97 -14.57
N ILE A 334 7.11 32.29 -15.69
CA ILE A 334 7.65 30.97 -16.01
C ILE A 334 8.19 30.92 -17.43
N LYS A 335 9.12 29.97 -17.68
CA LYS A 335 9.46 29.50 -19.03
C LYS A 335 8.91 28.09 -19.19
N ALA A 336 8.22 27.83 -20.30
CA ALA A 336 7.67 26.51 -20.58
C ALA A 336 8.09 26.06 -21.98
N GLU A 337 8.79 24.92 -22.06
CA GLU A 337 9.30 24.30 -23.30
C GLU A 337 9.00 22.82 -23.27
N GLY A 338 8.11 22.33 -24.13
CA GLY A 338 7.65 20.94 -24.09
C GLY A 338 7.08 20.55 -22.72
N ARG A 339 7.66 19.50 -22.13
CA ARG A 339 7.27 19.03 -20.76
C ARG A 339 7.98 19.79 -19.63
N ASN A 340 8.93 20.66 -19.93
CA ASN A 340 9.71 21.39 -18.94
C ASN A 340 9.02 22.70 -18.57
N ILE A 341 8.88 22.96 -17.27
CA ILE A 341 8.44 24.26 -16.73
C ILE A 341 9.54 24.75 -15.80
N LYS A 342 10.09 25.93 -16.08
CA LYS A 342 11.05 26.59 -15.21
C LYS A 342 10.44 27.83 -14.59
N VAL A 343 10.46 27.94 -13.27
CA VAL A 343 10.05 29.15 -12.56
C VAL A 343 11.16 30.19 -12.72
N VAL A 344 10.81 31.37 -13.24
CA VAL A 344 11.73 32.49 -13.47
C VAL A 344 11.64 33.50 -12.34
N ASP A 345 10.41 33.80 -11.89
CA ASP A 345 10.14 34.72 -10.80
C ASP A 345 9.29 34.04 -9.72
N ILE A 346 9.98 33.43 -8.76
CA ILE A 346 9.33 32.71 -7.65
C ILE A 346 8.56 33.64 -6.73
N LYS A 347 9.04 34.91 -6.55
CA LYS A 347 8.35 35.88 -5.66
C LYS A 347 7.00 36.26 -6.24
N ARG A 348 6.98 36.56 -7.54
CA ARG A 348 5.75 36.89 -8.25
C ARG A 348 4.79 35.70 -8.37
N LEU A 349 5.33 34.48 -8.52
CA LEU A 349 4.51 33.27 -8.50
C LEU A 349 3.87 33.04 -7.12
N LYS A 350 4.62 33.25 -6.04
CA LYS A 350 4.09 33.17 -4.65
C LYS A 350 3.05 34.23 -4.35
N SER A 351 3.13 35.42 -4.95
CA SER A 351 2.13 36.48 -4.71
C SER A 351 0.78 36.22 -5.41
N ILE A 352 0.69 35.23 -6.29
CA ILE A 352 -0.56 34.80 -6.92
C ILE A 352 -1.35 33.84 -6.01
N VAL A 353 -0.66 33.08 -5.19
CA VAL A 353 -1.25 32.11 -4.25
C VAL A 353 -1.81 32.84 -3.03
#